data_7be43f6aed5d285c2e3e08bf5857664a
#
_entry.id   7be43f6aed5d285c2e3e08bf5857664a
#
_cell.length_a   1.000
_cell.length_b   1.000
_cell.length_c   1.000
_cell.angle_alpha   90.00
_cell.angle_beta   90.00
_cell.angle_gamma   90.00
#
_symmetry.space_group_name_H-M   'P 1'
#
loop_
_entity.id
_entity.type
_entity.pdbx_description
1 polymer ?
#
loop_
_entity_poly.entity_id
_entity_poly.type
_entity_poly.pdbx_seq_one_letter_code
_entity_poly.pdbx_strand_id
1 'polypeptide(L)'
;MARMKETLCVDLARGNIDVRKATRRMRKILGMNQKDYARKVAAISPRILSEFENGSGNPTLATLEKIALPFGLKLTFLPPEPWRMRATREVSDEG
;
A
#
# COMPACT_ATOMS: atom_id res chain seq x y z
N MET A 1 3.25 11.55 12.84
CA MET A 1 3.27 10.24 12.17
C MET A 1 1.89 9.60 12.04
N ALA A 2 1.10 9.56 13.11
CA ALA A 2 -0.24 8.96 13.05
C ALA A 2 -1.14 9.61 12.00
N ARG A 3 -1.13 10.94 11.91
CA ARG A 3 -1.94 11.66 10.93
C ARG A 3 -1.55 11.31 9.49
N MET A 4 -0.24 11.19 9.23
CA MET A 4 0.24 10.82 7.91
C MET A 4 -0.20 9.40 7.53
N LYS A 5 -0.16 8.49 8.50
CA LYS A 5 -0.60 7.12 8.30
C LYS A 5 -2.11 7.04 8.05
N GLU A 6 -2.89 7.83 8.77
CA GLU A 6 -4.33 7.89 8.57
C GLU A 6 -4.68 8.41 7.18
N THR A 7 -3.98 9.46 6.72
CA THR A 7 -4.19 10.00 5.39
C THR A 7 -3.87 8.96 4.31
N LEU A 8 -2.79 8.21 4.52
CA LEU A 8 -2.42 7.14 3.61
C LEU A 8 -3.53 6.08 3.52
N CYS A 9 -4.06 5.65 4.66
CA CYS A 9 -5.11 4.63 4.68
C CYS A 9 -6.39 5.12 4.02
N VAL A 10 -6.75 6.38 4.24
CA VAL A 10 -7.92 6.98 3.59
C VAL A 10 -7.74 7.02 2.08
N ASP A 11 -6.58 7.46 1.61
CA ASP A 11 -6.30 7.53 0.18
C ASP A 11 -6.31 6.15 -0.47
N LEU A 12 -5.79 5.14 0.21
CA LEU A 12 -5.82 3.77 -0.28
C LEU A 12 -7.25 3.24 -0.36
N ALA A 13 -8.04 3.47 0.69
CA ALA A 13 -9.41 3.00 0.74
C ALA A 13 -10.28 3.65 -0.35
N ARG A 14 -9.98 4.89 -0.69
CA ARG A 14 -10.70 5.61 -1.75
C ARG A 14 -10.16 5.34 -3.15
N GLY A 15 -9.02 4.66 -3.24
CA GLY A 15 -8.38 4.39 -4.52
C GLY A 15 -7.72 5.61 -5.14
N ASN A 16 -7.37 6.61 -4.33
CA ASN A 16 -6.74 7.84 -4.81
C ASN A 16 -5.26 7.66 -5.16
N ILE A 17 -4.64 6.63 -4.61
CA ILE A 17 -3.24 6.32 -4.90
C ILE A 17 -3.11 4.83 -5.17
N ASP A 18 -2.14 4.48 -6.00
CA ASP A 18 -1.87 3.08 -6.29
C ASP A 18 -0.83 2.53 -5.32
N VAL A 19 -0.57 1.21 -5.42
CA VAL A 19 0.34 0.51 -4.52
C VAL A 19 1.77 1.05 -4.59
N ARG A 20 2.19 1.55 -5.76
CA ARG A 20 3.55 2.07 -5.94
C ARG A 20 3.74 3.38 -5.21
N LYS A 21 2.78 4.28 -5.36
CA LYS A 21 2.79 5.57 -4.65
C LYS A 21 2.61 5.35 -3.15
N ALA A 22 1.75 4.40 -2.78
CA ALA A 22 1.54 4.07 -1.37
C ALA A 22 2.83 3.60 -0.71
N THR A 23 3.61 2.77 -1.41
CA THR A 23 4.88 2.28 -0.91
C THR A 23 5.87 3.43 -0.65
N ARG A 24 5.94 4.37 -1.58
CA ARG A 24 6.79 5.55 -1.38
C ARG A 24 6.37 6.36 -0.15
N ARG A 25 5.07 6.54 0.02
CA ARG A 25 4.56 7.28 1.18
C ARG A 25 4.86 6.54 2.48
N MET A 26 4.72 5.22 2.49
CA MET A 26 5.07 4.42 3.66
C MET A 26 6.54 4.61 4.05
N ARG A 27 7.44 4.58 3.06
CA ARG A 27 8.86 4.83 3.32
C ARG A 27 9.09 6.20 3.92
N LYS A 28 8.45 7.21 3.33
CA LYS A 28 8.62 8.59 3.80
C LYS A 28 8.09 8.80 5.21
N ILE A 29 6.98 8.16 5.54
CA ILE A 29 6.43 8.21 6.89
C ILE A 29 7.46 7.68 7.90
N LEU A 30 8.17 6.61 7.53
CA LEU A 30 9.20 6.02 8.38
C LEU A 30 10.56 6.70 8.27
N GLY A 31 10.70 7.66 7.35
CA GLY A 31 11.98 8.34 7.12
C GLY A 31 13.03 7.44 6.52
N MET A 32 12.63 6.44 5.73
CA MET A 32 13.55 5.45 5.17
C MET A 32 13.72 5.61 3.67
N ASN A 33 14.96 5.35 3.19
CA ASN A 33 15.19 5.22 1.76
C ASN A 33 14.80 3.82 1.30
N GLN A 34 14.86 3.57 -0.02
CA GLN A 34 14.45 2.29 -0.59
C GLN A 34 15.27 1.12 -0.03
N LYS A 35 16.58 1.30 0.08
CA LYS A 35 17.48 0.26 0.54
C LYS A 35 17.15 -0.17 1.97
N ASP A 36 16.96 0.81 2.86
CA ASP A 36 16.67 0.52 4.26
C ASP A 36 15.29 -0.10 4.43
N TYR A 37 14.29 0.43 3.74
CA TYR A 37 12.94 -0.14 3.81
C TYR A 37 12.93 -1.58 3.30
N ALA A 38 13.58 -1.83 2.18
CA ALA A 38 13.62 -3.18 1.61
C ALA A 38 14.28 -4.17 2.56
N ARG A 39 15.43 -3.82 3.11
CA ARG A 39 16.22 -4.74 3.94
C ARG A 39 15.69 -4.89 5.36
N LYS A 40 15.33 -3.78 5.99
CA LYS A 40 15.00 -3.78 7.41
C LYS A 40 13.52 -4.00 7.70
N VAL A 41 12.66 -3.58 6.79
CA VAL A 41 11.21 -3.59 7.03
C VAL A 41 10.53 -4.67 6.21
N ALA A 42 10.67 -4.63 4.89
CA ALA A 42 9.97 -5.55 4.00
C ALA A 42 10.68 -6.88 3.79
N ALA A 43 11.96 -6.96 4.12
CA ALA A 43 12.79 -8.16 3.92
C ALA A 43 12.79 -8.63 2.47
N ILE A 44 13.00 -7.69 1.56
CA ILE A 44 13.11 -7.97 0.12
C ILE A 44 14.37 -7.30 -0.43
N SER A 45 14.73 -7.68 -1.65
CA SER A 45 15.88 -7.05 -2.34
C SER A 45 15.60 -5.58 -2.60
N PRO A 46 16.57 -4.68 -2.35
CA PRO A 46 16.41 -3.26 -2.70
C PRO A 46 16.13 -3.06 -4.19
N ARG A 47 16.69 -3.90 -5.04
CA ARG A 47 16.43 -3.84 -6.48
C ARG A 47 14.96 -4.10 -6.80
N ILE A 48 14.37 -5.10 -6.16
CA ILE A 48 12.96 -5.43 -6.36
C ILE A 48 12.08 -4.27 -5.93
N LEU A 49 12.38 -3.66 -4.80
CA LEU A 49 11.60 -2.51 -4.32
C LEU A 49 11.74 -1.32 -5.28
N SER A 50 12.96 -1.04 -5.74
CA SER A 50 13.22 0.05 -6.66
C SER A 50 12.47 -0.13 -7.98
N GLU A 51 12.54 -1.34 -8.55
CA GLU A 51 11.81 -1.64 -9.78
C GLU A 51 10.31 -1.49 -9.59
N PHE A 52 9.79 -1.98 -8.47
CA PHE A 52 8.37 -1.85 -8.17
C PHE A 52 7.93 -0.40 -8.07
N GLU A 53 8.65 0.42 -7.32
CA GLU A 53 8.29 1.84 -7.17
C GLU A 53 8.39 2.62 -8.47
N ASN A 54 9.31 2.21 -9.35
CA ASN A 54 9.50 2.89 -10.65
C ASN A 54 8.55 2.40 -11.73
N GLY A 55 7.67 1.46 -11.41
CA GLY A 55 6.70 0.94 -12.37
C GLY A 55 7.22 -0.14 -13.28
N SER A 56 8.41 -0.67 -13.02
CA SER A 56 8.97 -1.78 -13.79
C SER A 56 8.91 -3.06 -12.99
N GLY A 57 9.12 -4.20 -13.66
CA GLY A 57 9.10 -5.50 -13.02
C GLY A 57 7.70 -5.98 -12.68
N ASN A 58 7.61 -7.25 -12.31
CA ASN A 58 6.34 -7.89 -11.92
C ASN A 58 6.55 -8.59 -10.59
N PRO A 59 6.35 -7.88 -9.46
CA PRO A 59 6.53 -8.51 -8.16
C PRO A 59 5.47 -9.58 -7.92
N THR A 60 5.85 -10.61 -7.16
CA THR A 60 4.90 -11.66 -6.77
C THR A 60 3.96 -11.13 -5.71
N LEU A 61 2.85 -11.85 -5.50
CA LEU A 61 1.94 -11.51 -4.40
C LEU A 61 2.65 -11.56 -3.06
N ALA A 62 3.53 -12.54 -2.87
CA ALA A 62 4.30 -12.64 -1.63
C ALA A 62 5.18 -11.40 -1.39
N THR A 63 5.78 -10.87 -2.44
CA THR A 63 6.58 -9.65 -2.35
C THR A 63 5.72 -8.46 -1.96
N LEU A 64 4.55 -8.33 -2.60
CA LEU A 64 3.62 -7.24 -2.29
C LEU A 64 3.13 -7.32 -0.85
N GLU A 65 2.86 -8.52 -0.36
CA GLU A 65 2.46 -8.73 1.03
C GLU A 65 3.55 -8.28 2.00
N LYS A 66 4.80 -8.59 1.70
CA LYS A 66 5.93 -8.16 2.54
C LYS A 66 6.05 -6.64 2.59
N ILE A 67 5.74 -5.96 1.50
CA ILE A 67 5.77 -4.50 1.45
C ILE A 67 4.63 -3.91 2.29
N ALA A 68 3.44 -4.51 2.23
CA ALA A 68 2.25 -3.98 2.86
C ALA A 68 2.13 -4.31 4.35
N LEU A 69 2.63 -5.47 4.75
CA LEU A 69 2.45 -5.99 6.11
C LEU A 69 2.92 -5.07 7.22
N PRO A 70 4.08 -4.40 7.12
CA PRO A 70 4.54 -3.53 8.21
C PRO A 70 3.57 -2.41 8.57
N PHE A 71 2.67 -2.04 7.65
CA PHE A 71 1.64 -1.03 7.90
C PHE A 71 0.29 -1.66 8.21
N GLY A 72 0.22 -2.98 8.35
CA GLY A 72 -1.04 -3.68 8.60
C GLY A 72 -1.97 -3.69 7.41
N LEU A 73 -1.45 -3.44 6.22
CA LEU A 73 -2.26 -3.39 5.01
C LEU A 73 -2.38 -4.79 4.39
N LYS A 74 -3.48 -5.00 3.69
CA LYS A 74 -3.75 -6.28 3.03
C LYS A 74 -3.89 -6.08 1.53
N LEU A 75 -3.56 -7.11 0.76
CA LEU A 75 -3.81 -7.10 -0.67
C LEU A 75 -5.27 -7.47 -0.91
N THR A 76 -5.93 -6.72 -1.77
CA THR A 76 -7.32 -6.96 -2.10
C THR A 76 -7.67 -6.34 -3.44
N PHE A 77 -8.83 -6.68 -3.95
CA PHE A 77 -9.41 -6.00 -5.10
C PHE A 77 -10.29 -4.88 -4.59
N LEU A 78 -10.24 -3.75 -5.29
CA LEU A 78 -11.05 -2.59 -4.92
C LEU A 78 -11.94 -2.24 -6.11
N PRO A 79 -13.27 -2.20 -5.92
CA PRO A 79 -14.15 -1.83 -7.03
C PRO A 79 -13.95 -0.34 -7.38
N PRO A 80 -14.25 0.03 -8.63
CA PRO A 80 -14.13 1.42 -9.03
C PRO A 80 -15.22 2.27 -8.39
N GLU A 81 -14.97 3.57 -8.30
CA GLU A 81 -16.02 4.50 -7.92
C GLU A 81 -17.07 4.56 -9.03
N PRO A 82 -18.33 4.75 -8.71
CA PRO A 82 -18.90 5.04 -7.38
C PRO A 82 -19.21 3.79 -6.55
N TRP A 83 -18.90 2.61 -7.05
CA TRP A 83 -19.22 1.36 -6.38
C TRP A 83 -18.63 1.24 -4.98
N ARG A 84 -17.42 1.79 -4.76
CA ARG A 84 -16.79 1.72 -3.44
C ARG A 84 -17.62 2.42 -2.37
N MET A 85 -18.15 3.57 -2.69
CA MET A 85 -18.96 4.34 -1.74
C MET A 85 -20.29 3.66 -1.47
N ARG A 86 -20.90 3.12 -2.52
CA ARG A 86 -22.15 2.39 -2.40
C ARG A 86 -22.00 1.13 -1.57
N ALA A 87 -20.96 0.35 -1.83
CA ALA A 87 -20.67 -0.88 -1.09
C ALA A 87 -20.43 -0.62 0.38
N THR A 88 -19.76 0.48 0.70
CA THR A 88 -19.50 0.86 2.09
C THR A 88 -20.79 1.10 2.86
N ARG A 89 -21.80 1.69 2.19
CA ARG A 89 -23.10 1.91 2.82
C ARG A 89 -23.89 0.61 2.97
N GLU A 90 -23.83 -0.24 1.95
CA GLU A 90 -24.61 -1.46 1.92
C GLU A 90 -24.11 -2.52 2.88
N VAL A 91 -22.81 -2.57 3.10
CA VAL A 91 -22.21 -3.53 4.02
C VAL A 91 -22.78 -3.38 5.43
N SER A 92 -23.10 -2.16 5.85
CA SER A 92 -23.66 -1.93 7.17
C SER A 92 -25.06 -2.53 7.32
N ASP A 93 -25.77 -2.69 6.21
CA ASP A 93 -27.14 -3.26 6.23
C ASP A 93 -27.13 -4.77 6.26
N GLU A 94 -26.09 -5.37 5.72
CA GLU A 94 -25.97 -6.84 5.68
C GLU A 94 -25.28 -7.41 6.90
N GLY A 95 -24.54 -6.56 7.57
CA GLY A 95 -23.78 -6.96 8.74
C GLY A 95 -24.66 -7.32 9.91
#